data_6338164cd2b2e55ce9035751a6179b36
#
_entry.id   6338164cd2b2e55ce9035751a6179b36
#
_cell.length_a   1.000
_cell.length_b   1.000
_cell.length_c   1.000
_cell.angle_alpha   90.00
_cell.angle_beta   90.00
_cell.angle_gamma   90.00
#
_symmetry.space_group_name_H-M   'P 1'
#
loop_
_entity.id
_entity.type
_entity.pdbx_description
1 polymer ?
#
loop_
_entity_poly.entity_id
_entity_poly.type
_entity_poly.pdbx_seq_one_letter_code
_entity_poly.pdbx_strand_id
1 'polypeptide(L)'
;MNKIYIILLTVFFYTNVYSQQAYFVDGYHGGIYGHYPVKWKTQFIVDQLAMHPDWRICMEIEPETWDTVRVQTPEAYLRFKEMATSDQVEFTNPTYAQPYCYNISGESIIRQFQYGIAKINKHFPGVDFVTYSVEE
;
A
#
# COMPACT_ATOMS: atom_id res chain seq x y z
N MET A 1 -29.69 9.61 -46.38
CA MET A 1 -29.61 8.47 -45.43
C MET A 1 -28.25 8.27 -44.79
N ASN A 2 -27.13 8.57 -45.42
CA ASN A 2 -25.79 8.24 -44.90
C ASN A 2 -25.31 9.08 -43.69
N LYS A 3 -25.82 10.28 -43.48
CA LYS A 3 -25.38 11.13 -42.35
C LYS A 3 -25.87 10.67 -40.98
N ILE A 4 -27.07 10.08 -40.92
CA ILE A 4 -27.65 9.58 -39.67
C ILE A 4 -26.86 8.34 -39.14
N TYR A 5 -26.39 7.48 -40.03
CA TYR A 5 -25.60 6.31 -39.63
C TYR A 5 -24.23 6.70 -39.08
N ILE A 6 -23.63 7.77 -39.60
CA ILE A 6 -22.30 8.23 -39.09
C ILE A 6 -22.49 8.79 -37.67
N ILE A 7 -23.54 9.54 -37.38
CA ILE A 7 -23.83 10.10 -36.05
C ILE A 7 -24.11 8.98 -35.05
N LEU A 8 -24.91 7.98 -35.44
CA LEU A 8 -25.17 6.80 -34.59
C LEU A 8 -23.89 5.98 -34.30
N LEU A 9 -23.03 5.79 -35.27
CA LEU A 9 -21.77 5.10 -35.09
C LEU A 9 -20.82 5.86 -34.15
N THR A 10 -20.78 7.19 -34.30
CA THR A 10 -19.94 8.05 -33.44
C THR A 10 -20.44 8.05 -31.99
N VAL A 11 -21.74 8.10 -31.77
CA VAL A 11 -22.34 8.01 -30.44
C VAL A 11 -22.07 6.63 -29.82
N PHE A 12 -22.15 5.55 -30.60
CA PHE A 12 -21.86 4.19 -30.10
C PHE A 12 -20.39 4.01 -29.70
N PHE A 13 -19.46 4.65 -30.38
CA PHE A 13 -18.04 4.64 -30.00
C PHE A 13 -17.78 5.51 -28.77
N TYR A 14 -18.49 6.62 -28.57
CA TYR A 14 -18.32 7.48 -27.40
C TYR A 14 -18.88 6.89 -26.10
N THR A 15 -19.86 6.01 -26.17
CA THR A 15 -20.49 5.42 -24.98
C THR A 15 -19.77 4.18 -24.42
N ASN A 16 -18.77 3.65 -25.15
CA ASN A 16 -18.07 2.42 -24.73
C ASN A 16 -16.64 2.62 -24.26
N VAL A 17 -16.18 3.87 -24.12
CA VAL A 17 -14.86 4.14 -23.52
C VAL A 17 -15.01 4.40 -22.01
N TYR A 18 -15.70 3.52 -21.31
CA TYR A 18 -15.40 3.36 -19.90
C TYR A 18 -14.15 2.46 -19.83
N SER A 19 -13.03 3.06 -19.62
CA SER A 19 -11.84 2.35 -19.19
C SER A 19 -12.23 1.55 -17.95
N GLN A 20 -12.20 0.22 -18.03
CA GLN A 20 -12.31 -0.60 -16.84
C GLN A 20 -11.10 -0.25 -15.98
N GLN A 21 -11.35 0.41 -14.86
CA GLN A 21 -10.31 0.56 -13.85
C GLN A 21 -10.10 -0.82 -13.22
N ALA A 22 -8.97 -1.44 -13.53
CA ALA A 22 -8.54 -2.63 -12.84
C ALA A 22 -7.80 -2.18 -11.56
N TYR A 23 -8.34 -2.55 -10.41
CA TYR A 23 -7.67 -2.38 -9.13
C TYR A 23 -6.89 -3.64 -8.84
N PHE A 24 -5.58 -3.53 -8.85
CA PHE A 24 -4.70 -4.58 -8.36
C PHE A 24 -4.43 -4.30 -6.88
N VAL A 25 -4.99 -5.12 -6.01
CA VAL A 25 -4.61 -5.14 -4.59
C VAL A 25 -3.54 -6.22 -4.48
N ASP A 26 -2.29 -5.82 -4.60
CA ASP A 26 -1.16 -6.68 -4.27
C ASP A 26 -0.51 -6.09 -3.02
N GLY A 27 -0.54 -6.85 -1.93
CA GLY A 27 0.09 -6.47 -0.69
C GLY A 27 1.59 -6.72 -0.78
N TYR A 28 2.41 -5.70 -0.65
CA TYR A 28 3.80 -5.92 -0.35
C TYR A 28 3.93 -6.49 1.06
N HIS A 29 4.15 -7.78 1.11
CA HIS A 29 4.38 -8.55 2.32
C HIS A 29 5.89 -8.71 2.51
N GLY A 30 6.46 -7.94 3.37
CA GLY A 30 7.90 -8.02 3.52
C GLY A 30 8.45 -7.21 4.68
N GLY A 31 8.54 -7.82 5.82
CA GLY A 31 9.22 -7.27 6.97
C GLY A 31 10.73 -7.47 6.96
N ILE A 32 11.34 -7.28 8.13
CA ILE A 32 12.76 -7.50 8.40
C ILE A 32 13.17 -8.94 8.04
N TYR A 33 12.26 -9.88 8.18
CA TYR A 33 12.47 -11.31 7.97
C TYR A 33 12.27 -11.78 6.53
N GLY A 34 11.94 -10.89 5.61
CA GLY A 34 11.75 -11.25 4.20
C GLY A 34 13.03 -11.74 3.51
N HIS A 35 12.85 -12.50 2.43
CA HIS A 35 13.92 -13.17 1.66
C HIS A 35 15.01 -12.24 1.10
N TYR A 36 14.71 -10.95 0.96
CA TYR A 36 15.61 -9.96 0.38
C TYR A 36 16.03 -8.92 1.42
N PRO A 37 17.24 -8.36 1.33
CA PRO A 37 17.67 -7.27 2.19
C PRO A 37 16.69 -6.09 2.12
N VAL A 38 16.31 -5.52 3.25
CA VAL A 38 15.43 -4.36 3.39
C VAL A 38 15.82 -3.24 2.42
N LYS A 39 17.12 -3.00 2.29
CA LYS A 39 17.66 -1.98 1.39
C LYS A 39 17.19 -2.13 -0.06
N TRP A 40 17.22 -3.34 -0.59
CA TRP A 40 16.84 -3.58 -1.99
C TRP A 40 15.35 -3.40 -2.22
N LYS A 41 14.53 -3.94 -1.33
CA LYS A 41 13.09 -3.87 -1.43
C LYS A 41 12.60 -2.44 -1.38
N THR A 42 13.06 -1.69 -0.39
CA THR A 42 12.63 -0.32 -0.17
C THR A 42 12.99 0.57 -1.36
N GLN A 43 14.23 0.48 -1.83
CA GLN A 43 14.67 1.27 -2.97
C GLN A 43 13.91 0.88 -4.24
N PHE A 44 13.76 -0.43 -4.49
CA PHE A 44 13.02 -0.92 -5.66
C PHE A 44 11.58 -0.38 -5.69
N ILE A 45 10.84 -0.49 -4.58
CA ILE A 45 9.45 -0.02 -4.52
C ILE A 45 9.37 1.48 -4.79
N VAL A 46 10.22 2.26 -4.13
CA VAL A 46 10.27 3.72 -4.31
C VAL A 46 10.57 4.09 -5.76
N ASP A 47 11.49 3.39 -6.41
CA ASP A 47 11.85 3.66 -7.79
C ASP A 47 10.71 3.28 -8.75
N GLN A 48 10.02 2.16 -8.50
CA GLN A 48 8.86 1.76 -9.31
C GLN A 48 7.71 2.77 -9.17
N LEU A 49 7.37 3.17 -7.95
CA LEU A 49 6.31 4.16 -7.73
C LEU A 49 6.65 5.53 -8.31
N ALA A 50 7.92 5.92 -8.31
CA ALA A 50 8.37 7.16 -8.93
C ALA A 50 8.29 7.13 -10.46
N MET A 51 8.56 5.98 -11.07
CA MET A 51 8.44 5.80 -12.53
C MET A 51 6.97 5.69 -12.97
N HIS A 52 6.08 5.29 -12.07
CA HIS A 52 4.68 5.04 -12.34
C HIS A 52 3.81 5.84 -11.34
N PRO A 53 3.63 7.16 -11.54
CA PRO A 53 2.91 8.02 -10.59
C PRO A 53 1.41 7.69 -10.47
N ASP A 54 0.87 6.92 -11.39
CA ASP A 54 -0.49 6.38 -11.40
C ASP A 54 -0.63 5.06 -10.62
N TRP A 55 0.48 4.44 -10.24
CA TRP A 55 0.46 3.22 -9.46
C TRP A 55 0.23 3.50 -7.98
N ARG A 56 -0.44 2.55 -7.33
CA ARG A 56 -0.68 2.52 -5.90
C ARG A 56 -0.27 1.16 -5.35
N ILE A 57 0.19 1.13 -4.13
CA ILE A 57 0.59 -0.08 -3.43
C ILE A 57 -0.02 -0.14 -2.04
N CYS A 58 -0.49 -1.30 -1.65
CA CYS A 58 -0.81 -1.61 -0.26
C CYS A 58 0.45 -2.15 0.42
N MET A 59 0.84 -1.52 1.52
CA MET A 59 1.99 -1.93 2.32
C MET A 59 1.53 -2.72 3.53
N GLU A 60 1.79 -4.00 3.51
CA GLU A 60 1.63 -4.90 4.64
C GLU A 60 2.99 -5.25 5.20
N ILE A 61 3.42 -4.53 6.22
CA ILE A 61 4.78 -4.63 6.75
C ILE A 61 4.77 -4.38 8.26
N GLU A 62 5.53 -5.15 9.00
CA GLU A 62 5.66 -4.95 10.43
C GLU A 62 6.18 -3.54 10.73
N PRO A 63 5.52 -2.82 11.63
CA PRO A 63 5.85 -1.42 11.94
C PRO A 63 7.31 -1.18 12.36
N GLU A 64 7.96 -2.16 12.96
CA GLU A 64 9.38 -2.07 13.35
C GLU A 64 10.34 -2.00 12.16
N THR A 65 9.94 -2.55 11.02
CA THR A 65 10.73 -2.50 9.79
C THR A 65 11.06 -1.06 9.41
N TRP A 66 10.19 -0.11 9.70
CA TRP A 66 10.41 1.30 9.38
C TRP A 66 11.55 1.95 10.16
N ASP A 67 11.85 1.48 11.38
CA ASP A 67 13.08 1.92 12.08
C ASP A 67 14.33 1.46 11.32
N THR A 68 14.31 0.25 10.79
CA THR A 68 15.41 -0.29 9.98
C THR A 68 15.53 0.42 8.64
N VAL A 69 14.42 0.64 7.94
CA VAL A 69 14.39 1.38 6.67
C VAL A 69 14.95 2.80 6.86
N ARG A 70 14.53 3.50 7.91
CA ARG A 70 15.01 4.84 8.23
C ARG A 70 16.53 4.90 8.41
N VAL A 71 17.14 3.87 8.99
CA VAL A 71 18.59 3.81 9.25
C VAL A 71 19.36 3.33 8.03
N GLN A 72 18.88 2.30 7.37
CA GLN A 72 19.59 1.68 6.25
C GLN A 72 19.40 2.37 4.90
N THR A 73 18.25 2.99 4.70
CA THR A 73 17.86 3.67 3.45
C THR A 73 17.12 4.97 3.73
N PRO A 74 17.77 5.96 4.34
CA PRO A 74 17.12 7.20 4.78
C PRO A 74 16.47 7.97 3.63
N GLU A 75 17.05 7.97 2.45
CA GLU A 75 16.50 8.65 1.27
C GLU A 75 15.20 7.97 0.80
N ALA A 76 15.22 6.66 0.68
CA ALA A 76 14.01 5.90 0.32
C ALA A 76 12.91 6.05 1.39
N TYR A 77 13.28 6.08 2.66
CA TYR A 77 12.35 6.34 3.76
C TYR A 77 11.65 7.71 3.62
N LEU A 78 12.39 8.76 3.30
CA LEU A 78 11.81 10.10 3.09
C LEU A 78 10.87 10.11 1.89
N ARG A 79 11.24 9.47 0.79
CA ARG A 79 10.38 9.34 -0.39
C ARG A 79 9.11 8.54 -0.10
N PHE A 80 9.17 7.49 0.71
CA PHE A 80 7.96 6.81 1.18
C PHE A 80 7.02 7.72 1.95
N LYS A 81 7.55 8.61 2.80
CA LYS A 81 6.72 9.59 3.50
C LYS A 81 5.97 10.52 2.55
N GLU A 82 6.63 10.97 1.48
CA GLU A 82 6.01 11.78 0.44
C GLU A 82 4.93 11.01 -0.31
N MET A 83 5.22 9.77 -0.70
CA MET A 83 4.29 8.89 -1.41
C MET A 83 3.07 8.52 -0.56
N ALA A 84 3.23 8.34 0.74
CA ALA A 84 2.13 8.09 1.65
C ALA A 84 1.17 9.29 1.74
N THR A 85 1.68 10.51 1.61
CA THR A 85 0.85 11.73 1.57
C THR A 85 0.23 12.01 0.20
N SER A 86 0.71 11.38 -0.86
CA SER A 86 0.21 11.49 -2.23
C SER A 86 -0.74 10.36 -2.65
N ASP A 87 -1.23 9.56 -1.72
CA ASP A 87 -2.09 8.40 -1.95
C ASP A 87 -1.48 7.26 -2.79
N GLN A 88 -0.19 7.27 -3.05
CA GLN A 88 0.47 6.15 -3.73
C GLN A 88 0.70 4.94 -2.82
N VAL A 89 0.74 5.15 -1.51
CA VAL A 89 0.99 4.11 -0.52
C VAL A 89 -0.16 4.08 0.48
N GLU A 90 -0.82 2.95 0.57
CA GLU A 90 -1.79 2.62 1.62
C GLU A 90 -1.16 1.62 2.58
N PHE A 91 -1.33 1.86 3.88
CA PHE A 91 -0.91 0.90 4.90
C PHE A 91 -2.09 0.01 5.28
N THR A 92 -1.90 -1.28 5.13
CA THR A 92 -2.84 -2.32 5.55
C THR A 92 -2.27 -3.08 6.74
N ASN A 93 -3.07 -3.87 7.42
CA ASN A 93 -2.67 -4.67 8.57
C ASN A 93 -1.88 -3.88 9.62
N PRO A 94 -2.54 -3.05 10.43
CA PRO A 94 -1.89 -2.17 11.39
C PRO A 94 -1.40 -2.89 12.67
N THR A 95 -1.35 -4.21 12.69
CA THR A 95 -0.86 -4.97 13.84
C THR A 95 0.65 -4.84 14.00
N TYR A 96 1.13 -4.88 15.25
CA TYR A 96 2.54 -4.64 15.55
C TYR A 96 3.49 -5.70 14.98
N ALA A 97 3.08 -6.97 15.05
CA ALA A 97 3.93 -8.11 14.69
C ALA A 97 3.22 -9.14 13.79
N GLN A 98 2.15 -8.74 13.10
CA GLN A 98 1.39 -9.62 12.20
C GLN A 98 1.12 -11.02 12.78
N PRO A 99 0.45 -11.11 13.95
CA PRO A 99 0.26 -12.40 14.61
C PRO A 99 -0.82 -13.22 13.92
N TYR A 100 -0.67 -14.53 13.95
CA TYR A 100 -1.77 -15.44 13.64
C TYR A 100 -2.90 -15.26 14.66
N CYS A 101 -3.95 -14.58 14.28
CA CYS A 101 -5.02 -14.14 15.18
C CYS A 101 -5.72 -15.30 15.91
N TYR A 102 -5.74 -16.49 15.31
CA TYR A 102 -6.34 -17.67 15.95
C TYR A 102 -5.49 -18.26 17.09
N ASN A 103 -4.22 -17.86 17.20
CA ASN A 103 -3.29 -18.37 18.22
C ASN A 103 -3.14 -17.45 19.44
N ILE A 104 -3.77 -16.28 19.43
CA ILE A 104 -3.61 -15.29 20.50
C ILE A 104 -4.97 -14.89 21.09
N SER A 105 -4.94 -14.34 22.30
CA SER A 105 -6.16 -13.85 22.96
C SER A 105 -6.68 -12.57 22.31
N GLY A 106 -7.98 -12.29 22.48
CA GLY A 106 -8.60 -11.04 22.03
C GLY A 106 -7.92 -9.80 22.59
N GLU A 107 -7.50 -9.84 23.87
CA GLU A 107 -6.73 -8.75 24.49
C GLU A 107 -5.37 -8.54 23.78
N SER A 108 -4.69 -9.63 23.41
CA SER A 108 -3.44 -9.55 22.66
C SER A 108 -3.67 -8.94 21.28
N ILE A 109 -4.75 -9.29 20.60
CA ILE A 109 -5.13 -8.70 19.31
C ILE A 109 -5.33 -7.18 19.45
N ILE A 110 -6.10 -6.73 20.44
CA ILE A 110 -6.32 -5.30 20.70
C ILE A 110 -4.99 -4.57 20.89
N ARG A 111 -4.08 -5.12 21.68
CA ARG A 111 -2.75 -4.53 21.91
C ARG A 111 -1.89 -4.50 20.65
N GLN A 112 -1.96 -5.53 19.82
CA GLN A 112 -1.27 -5.55 18.52
C GLN A 112 -1.71 -4.36 17.64
N PHE A 113 -3.02 -4.09 17.57
CA PHE A 113 -3.54 -2.92 16.86
C PHE A 113 -3.07 -1.60 17.49
N GLN A 114 -3.20 -1.45 18.79
CA GLN A 114 -2.83 -0.21 19.49
C GLN A 114 -1.35 0.13 19.27
N TYR A 115 -0.47 -0.84 19.45
CA TYR A 115 0.97 -0.61 19.30
C TYR A 115 1.38 -0.44 17.84
N GLY A 116 0.78 -1.21 16.94
CA GLY A 116 1.08 -1.11 15.52
C GLY A 116 0.67 0.24 14.92
N ILE A 117 -0.57 0.68 15.18
CA ILE A 117 -1.07 1.99 14.77
C ILE A 117 -0.19 3.11 15.35
N ALA A 118 0.11 3.07 16.65
CA ALA A 118 0.96 4.06 17.29
C ALA A 118 2.37 4.11 16.66
N LYS A 119 2.93 2.95 16.32
CA LYS A 119 4.25 2.85 15.71
C LYS A 119 4.26 3.38 14.28
N ILE A 120 3.28 3.01 13.45
CA ILE A 120 3.15 3.53 12.08
C ILE A 120 2.94 5.05 12.11
N ASN A 121 2.05 5.56 12.94
CA ASN A 121 1.81 7.01 13.05
C ASN A 121 3.04 7.80 13.51
N LYS A 122 3.97 7.18 14.23
CA LYS A 122 5.26 7.81 14.55
C LYS A 122 6.13 8.04 13.31
N HIS A 123 6.08 7.13 12.34
CA HIS A 123 6.81 7.24 11.09
C HIS A 123 6.06 8.08 10.04
N PHE A 124 4.76 7.87 9.93
CA PHE A 124 3.86 8.44 8.94
C PHE A 124 2.65 9.08 9.63
N PRO A 125 2.81 10.31 10.17
CA PRO A 125 1.73 10.97 10.88
C PRO A 125 0.51 11.22 9.99
N GLY A 126 -0.67 10.88 10.50
CA GLY A 126 -1.93 11.10 9.79
C GLY A 126 -2.35 9.97 8.84
N VAL A 127 -1.64 8.85 8.86
CA VAL A 127 -2.09 7.65 8.13
C VAL A 127 -3.31 7.06 8.84
N ASP A 128 -4.38 6.88 8.08
CA ASP A 128 -5.58 6.19 8.50
C ASP A 128 -5.55 4.73 8.02
N PHE A 129 -6.03 3.83 8.88
CA PHE A 129 -6.19 2.42 8.54
C PHE A 129 -7.66 2.12 8.29
N VAL A 130 -8.00 1.84 7.03
CA VAL A 130 -9.36 1.50 6.61
C VAL A 130 -9.50 0.03 6.25
N THR A 131 -8.38 -0.65 6.07
CA THR A 131 -8.32 -2.06 5.66
C THR A 131 -7.49 -2.86 6.65
N TYR A 132 -8.02 -4.00 7.04
CA TYR A 132 -7.27 -5.01 7.78
C TYR A 132 -7.24 -6.30 6.97
N SER A 133 -6.05 -6.76 6.67
CA SER A 133 -5.79 -8.07 6.08
C SER A 133 -5.42 -9.03 7.20
N VAL A 134 -6.16 -10.12 7.33
CA VAL A 134 -5.84 -11.17 8.30
C VAL A 134 -4.83 -12.10 7.65
N GLU A 135 -3.65 -12.20 8.23
CA GLU A 135 -2.78 -13.33 7.94
C GLU A 135 -3.35 -14.63 8.52
N GLU A 136 -3.13 -15.71 7.82
CA GLU A 136 -3.66 -17.07 8.04
C GLU A 136 -3.81 -17.52 9.47
#